data_daf0e11e2bcc143ad68c43a1c6d8657a
#
_entry.id   daf0e11e2bcc143ad68c43a1c6d8657a
#
_cell.length_a   1.000
_cell.length_b   1.000
_cell.length_c   1.000
_cell.angle_alpha   90.00
_cell.angle_beta   90.00
_cell.angle_gamma   90.00
#
_symmetry.space_group_name_H-M   'P 1'
#
loop_
_entity.id
_entity.type
_entity.pdbx_description
1 polymer ?
#
loop_
_entity_poly.entity_id
_entity_poly.type
_entity_poly.pdbx_seq_one_letter_code
_entity_poly.pdbx_strand_id
1 'polypeptide(L)'
;MNKLLSLGFCILLLSACADDKKDEARKPSEKDEKSSEFIVTNEALESGVVYEANIRQYSPEGTFEAFTKDIPQLKELGVKVIWLMPIYPISMTKRKATPELSIEDIEDEEEKKKYLGSYYAISDYTAVNPEFGNMEDLEKLVETAHENDMYVILDWVANHTGWDHKWIEEHPEFYVKDREGNITDPINRETYEKWGWTDTAHLDYDSEGLREAMKNEMKFWVVEKNIDGFRCDVAGEVPTDFWEMTVKELKQVKPVFMLAESEEKELFHAAFDMGYNWEGHHLKNELAQGKIDVKVWDEYMMKIDSTYQKDDYLMNFVTNHDENSWNGTVEERMGDAAELMTAFTYVLPGMPLIYSGQEYDMNHRLKFFEKDSIPKEKGEMWPLLEKLGALKTTNSALHGAKEAAGYERISTSEDEKILAFKRNKNGEEVVFIANMTADEADFSLELEGEYTDYMTGEQDLLVKGSSMVYPAWGYQILVK
;
A
#
# COMPACT_ATOMS: atom_id res chain seq x y z
N MET A 1 -83.73 -8.00 -1.54
CA MET A 1 -84.62 -7.18 -0.69
C MET A 1 -83.83 -6.00 -0.20
N ASN A 2 -84.19 -4.84 -0.78
CA ASN A 2 -84.41 -3.55 -0.12
C ASN A 2 -83.30 -2.94 0.72
N LYS A 3 -82.92 -1.70 0.64
CA LYS A 3 -83.29 -0.40 -0.04
C LYS A 3 -82.15 0.54 0.29
N LEU A 4 -81.56 1.29 -0.64
CA LEU A 4 -81.72 2.73 -0.88
C LEU A 4 -82.08 3.62 0.33
N LEU A 5 -81.23 4.61 0.59
CA LEU A 5 -81.65 6.00 0.71
C LEU A 5 -80.45 6.97 0.69
N SER A 6 -80.55 7.92 -0.24
CA SER A 6 -79.77 9.12 -0.45
C SER A 6 -80.35 10.31 0.34
N LEU A 7 -79.52 11.32 0.63
CA LEU A 7 -79.79 12.75 0.82
C LEU A 7 -78.48 13.44 1.01
N GLY A 8 -77.93 14.38 0.33
CA GLY A 8 -78.50 15.50 -0.37
C GLY A 8 -78.23 16.82 0.36
N PHE A 9 -77.54 17.80 -0.35
CA PHE A 9 -77.49 19.24 -0.05
C PHE A 9 -76.51 19.71 1.07
N CYS A 10 -75.62 20.66 0.87
CA CYS A 10 -75.75 22.04 0.31
C CYS A 10 -74.41 22.67 -0.06
N ILE A 11 -74.38 23.39 -1.10
CA ILE A 11 -73.36 24.30 -1.64
C ILE A 11 -73.29 25.56 -0.76
N LEU A 12 -72.16 26.06 -0.46
CA LEU A 12 -71.89 27.47 -0.14
C LEU A 12 -70.56 27.88 -0.78
N LEU A 13 -70.67 28.68 -1.80
CA LEU A 13 -69.57 29.42 -2.46
C LEU A 13 -69.11 30.56 -1.54
N LEU A 14 -67.86 30.65 -1.23
CA LEU A 14 -67.20 31.91 -0.85
C LEU A 14 -65.92 32.04 -1.64
N SER A 15 -65.88 33.01 -2.53
CA SER A 15 -64.77 33.50 -3.27
C SER A 15 -63.76 34.18 -2.29
N ALA A 16 -62.49 33.78 -2.32
CA ALA A 16 -61.40 34.62 -1.88
C ALA A 16 -60.22 34.42 -2.83
N CYS A 17 -59.82 35.51 -3.49
CA CYS A 17 -58.60 35.61 -4.27
C CYS A 17 -57.37 35.29 -3.41
N ALA A 18 -56.52 34.42 -3.87
CA ALA A 18 -55.16 34.33 -3.38
C ALA A 18 -54.22 34.01 -4.56
N ASP A 19 -53.15 34.76 -4.64
CA ASP A 19 -52.12 34.80 -5.68
C ASP A 19 -51.58 33.44 -6.07
N ASP A 20 -51.55 33.15 -7.34
CA ASP A 20 -50.77 32.12 -8.00
C ASP A 20 -49.26 32.42 -7.86
N LYS A 21 -48.62 31.90 -6.85
CA LYS A 21 -47.17 31.60 -6.89
C LYS A 21 -47.00 30.23 -7.48
N LYS A 22 -46.63 30.19 -8.76
CA LYS A 22 -46.08 28.99 -9.40
C LYS A 22 -44.84 28.54 -8.59
N ASP A 23 -44.93 27.40 -7.91
CA ASP A 23 -43.78 26.62 -7.52
C ASP A 23 -43.11 26.12 -8.82
N GLU A 24 -42.08 26.84 -9.27
CA GLU A 24 -41.12 26.32 -10.21
C GLU A 24 -40.40 25.20 -9.49
N ALA A 25 -40.70 23.95 -9.84
CA ALA A 25 -39.90 22.79 -9.48
C ALA A 25 -38.47 23.07 -9.95
N ARG A 26 -37.56 23.25 -8.97
CA ARG A 26 -36.13 23.42 -9.17
C ARG A 26 -35.63 22.20 -9.93
N LYS A 27 -35.24 22.37 -11.19
CA LYS A 27 -34.53 21.34 -11.93
C LYS A 27 -33.28 21.02 -11.12
N PRO A 28 -32.92 19.72 -10.91
CA PRO A 28 -31.66 19.34 -10.32
C PRO A 28 -30.54 20.04 -11.09
N SER A 29 -29.59 20.63 -10.39
CA SER A 29 -28.42 21.22 -11.04
C SER A 29 -27.59 20.09 -11.66
N GLU A 30 -26.96 20.33 -12.80
CA GLU A 30 -26.08 19.37 -13.49
C GLU A 30 -24.90 18.88 -12.59
N LYS A 31 -24.76 19.44 -11.40
CA LYS A 31 -23.82 18.96 -10.37
C LYS A 31 -24.30 17.74 -9.59
N ASP A 32 -25.62 17.43 -9.60
CA ASP A 32 -26.20 16.32 -8.85
C ASP A 32 -26.18 14.99 -9.64
N GLU A 33 -25.73 14.99 -10.90
CA GLU A 33 -25.68 13.79 -11.77
C GLU A 33 -24.29 13.15 -11.92
N LYS A 34 -23.28 13.56 -11.13
CA LYS A 34 -21.92 12.98 -11.20
C LYS A 34 -21.32 12.72 -9.82
N SER A 35 -21.94 11.88 -9.05
CA SER A 35 -21.21 11.04 -8.12
C SER A 35 -21.69 9.59 -8.29
N SER A 36 -21.27 8.94 -9.37
CA SER A 36 -21.04 7.50 -9.24
C SER A 36 -20.03 7.39 -8.11
N GLU A 37 -20.46 6.84 -7.01
CA GLU A 37 -19.65 6.64 -5.82
C GLU A 37 -18.35 5.92 -6.26
N PHE A 38 -17.19 6.59 -6.11
CA PHE A 38 -15.89 5.98 -6.44
C PHE A 38 -15.61 4.95 -5.34
N ILE A 39 -15.68 3.68 -5.69
CA ILE A 39 -15.54 2.55 -4.75
C ILE A 39 -14.46 1.60 -5.20
N VAL A 40 -13.81 0.96 -4.24
CA VAL A 40 -12.79 -0.05 -4.49
C VAL A 40 -13.40 -1.24 -5.23
N THR A 41 -12.79 -1.60 -6.37
CA THR A 41 -13.18 -2.76 -7.18
C THR A 41 -12.01 -3.74 -7.29
N ASN A 42 -12.32 -5.04 -7.37
CA ASN A 42 -11.30 -6.06 -7.56
C ASN A 42 -10.52 -5.85 -8.87
N GLU A 43 -11.20 -5.47 -9.94
CA GLU A 43 -10.58 -5.24 -11.26
C GLU A 43 -9.49 -4.15 -11.20
N ALA A 44 -9.77 -3.05 -10.49
CA ALA A 44 -8.78 -1.98 -10.34
C ALA A 44 -7.58 -2.41 -9.50
N LEU A 45 -7.78 -3.26 -8.50
CA LEU A 45 -6.69 -3.79 -7.68
C LEU A 45 -5.88 -4.85 -8.40
N GLU A 46 -6.48 -5.65 -9.28
CA GLU A 46 -5.79 -6.70 -10.03
C GLU A 46 -4.66 -6.16 -10.92
N SER A 47 -4.84 -4.99 -11.50
CA SER A 47 -3.92 -4.39 -12.48
C SER A 47 -3.07 -3.25 -11.95
N GLY A 48 -3.17 -2.91 -10.66
CA GLY A 48 -2.62 -1.69 -10.11
C GLY A 48 -1.17 -1.79 -9.63
N VAL A 49 -0.66 -0.62 -9.27
CA VAL A 49 0.61 -0.39 -8.55
C VAL A 49 0.27 0.37 -7.27
N VAL A 50 0.90 0.00 -6.15
CA VAL A 50 0.84 0.77 -4.90
C VAL A 50 1.92 1.84 -4.92
N TYR A 51 1.58 3.05 -4.50
CA TYR A 51 2.55 4.13 -4.26
C TYR A 51 2.54 4.48 -2.77
N GLU A 52 3.63 4.22 -2.09
CA GLU A 52 3.85 4.58 -0.69
C GLU A 52 4.32 6.02 -0.59
N ALA A 53 3.45 6.89 -0.07
CA ALA A 53 3.68 8.33 0.01
C ALA A 53 4.17 8.76 1.39
N ASN A 54 5.43 9.14 1.50
CA ASN A 54 6.02 9.76 2.67
C ASN A 54 5.82 11.27 2.63
N ILE A 55 4.68 11.77 3.11
CA ILE A 55 4.31 13.18 3.01
C ILE A 55 5.37 14.11 3.60
N ARG A 56 5.93 13.78 4.78
CA ARG A 56 6.98 14.58 5.43
C ARG A 56 8.17 14.82 4.53
N GLN A 57 8.60 13.79 3.80
CA GLN A 57 9.84 13.81 3.02
C GLN A 57 9.62 14.07 1.52
N TYR A 58 8.37 14.03 1.06
CA TYR A 58 8.03 14.10 -0.36
C TYR A 58 8.51 15.37 -1.06
N SER A 59 8.52 16.47 -0.34
CA SER A 59 8.95 17.79 -0.86
C SER A 59 9.64 18.62 0.23
N PRO A 60 10.31 19.73 -0.12
CA PRO A 60 10.80 20.66 0.89
C PRO A 60 9.74 21.16 1.87
N GLU A 61 8.51 21.36 1.41
CA GLU A 61 7.37 21.77 2.23
C GLU A 61 6.90 20.61 3.13
N GLY A 62 6.85 19.39 2.63
CA GLY A 62 6.38 18.19 3.33
C GLY A 62 4.89 18.25 3.67
N THR A 63 4.05 18.72 2.73
CA THR A 63 2.62 18.97 2.95
C THR A 63 1.74 18.19 2.00
N PHE A 64 0.46 17.97 2.41
CA PHE A 64 -0.57 17.41 1.54
C PHE A 64 -0.73 18.22 0.25
N GLU A 65 -0.72 19.56 0.34
CA GLU A 65 -0.84 20.43 -0.84
C GLU A 65 0.28 20.20 -1.85
N ALA A 66 1.52 20.01 -1.38
CA ALA A 66 2.66 19.77 -2.26
C ALA A 66 2.56 18.40 -2.95
N PHE A 67 2.13 17.36 -2.23
CA PHE A 67 1.92 16.02 -2.80
C PHE A 67 0.73 16.00 -3.77
N THR A 68 -0.38 16.64 -3.43
CA THR A 68 -1.60 16.68 -4.26
C THR A 68 -1.32 17.18 -5.68
N LYS A 69 -0.39 18.13 -5.86
CA LYS A 69 -0.02 18.68 -7.18
C LYS A 69 0.58 17.61 -8.10
N ASP A 70 1.20 16.60 -7.53
CA ASP A 70 1.92 15.56 -8.28
C ASP A 70 1.09 14.28 -8.49
N ILE A 71 -0.07 14.14 -7.83
CA ILE A 71 -0.96 12.97 -8.00
C ILE A 71 -1.27 12.66 -9.47
N PRO A 72 -1.61 13.63 -10.33
CA PRO A 72 -1.92 13.31 -11.73
C PRO A 72 -0.79 12.60 -12.49
N GLN A 73 0.49 12.89 -12.18
CA GLN A 73 1.62 12.24 -12.85
C GLN A 73 1.85 10.80 -12.37
N LEU A 74 1.38 10.41 -11.17
CA LEU A 74 1.49 9.03 -10.67
C LEU A 74 0.69 8.05 -11.53
N LYS A 75 -0.32 8.54 -12.26
CA LYS A 75 -1.08 7.75 -13.23
C LYS A 75 -0.20 7.22 -14.35
N GLU A 76 0.85 7.96 -14.75
CA GLU A 76 1.83 7.54 -15.76
C GLU A 76 2.58 6.29 -15.31
N LEU A 77 2.77 6.11 -14.00
CA LEU A 77 3.45 4.97 -13.39
C LEU A 77 2.53 3.76 -13.13
N GLY A 78 1.26 3.82 -13.56
CA GLY A 78 0.27 2.75 -13.32
C GLY A 78 -0.26 2.70 -11.90
N VAL A 79 -0.05 3.73 -11.09
CA VAL A 79 -0.52 3.79 -9.70
C VAL A 79 -2.05 3.73 -9.65
N LYS A 80 -2.55 2.85 -8.79
CA LYS A 80 -3.98 2.69 -8.47
C LYS A 80 -4.28 2.87 -7.00
N VAL A 81 -3.30 2.67 -6.14
CA VAL A 81 -3.45 2.83 -4.69
C VAL A 81 -2.35 3.74 -4.19
N ILE A 82 -2.74 4.85 -3.56
CA ILE A 82 -1.84 5.72 -2.82
C ILE A 82 -1.95 5.31 -1.34
N TRP A 83 -0.89 4.77 -0.79
CA TRP A 83 -0.75 4.51 0.63
C TRP A 83 -0.04 5.70 1.27
N LEU A 84 -0.76 6.47 2.08
CA LEU A 84 -0.18 7.54 2.89
C LEU A 84 0.44 6.93 4.15
N MET A 85 1.76 7.08 4.35
CA MET A 85 2.40 6.81 5.65
C MET A 85 1.68 7.57 6.76
N PRO A 86 1.87 7.25 8.06
CA PRO A 86 1.03 7.82 9.11
C PRO A 86 0.92 9.35 9.04
N ILE A 87 -0.31 9.82 8.94
CA ILE A 87 -0.64 11.24 8.75
C ILE A 87 -1.08 11.93 10.04
N TYR A 88 -1.06 11.21 11.15
CA TYR A 88 -1.62 11.63 12.43
C TYR A 88 -0.66 12.52 13.22
N PRO A 89 -1.15 13.32 14.20
CA PRO A 89 -0.29 14.04 15.14
C PRO A 89 0.65 13.07 15.88
N ILE A 90 1.90 13.48 16.00
CA ILE A 90 2.95 12.68 16.63
C ILE A 90 3.03 13.02 18.12
N SER A 91 3.25 12.00 18.96
CA SER A 91 3.49 12.17 20.38
C SER A 91 4.70 13.07 20.66
N MET A 92 4.52 14.01 21.58
CA MET A 92 5.57 14.89 22.07
C MET A 92 6.24 14.33 23.34
N THR A 93 5.71 13.24 23.91
CA THR A 93 6.20 12.59 25.12
C THR A 93 7.09 11.40 24.75
N LYS A 94 8.27 11.29 25.37
CA LYS A 94 9.30 10.27 25.10
C LYS A 94 9.73 10.20 23.63
N ARG A 95 9.68 11.31 22.92
CA ARG A 95 9.98 11.41 21.51
C ARG A 95 11.44 11.03 21.22
N LYS A 96 11.67 10.23 20.20
CA LYS A 96 13.02 9.83 19.77
C LYS A 96 13.67 10.84 18.81
N ALA A 97 14.98 10.97 18.95
CA ALA A 97 15.86 11.66 18.00
C ALA A 97 16.58 10.66 17.06
N THR A 98 16.91 9.49 17.58
CA THR A 98 17.43 8.32 16.85
C THR A 98 16.84 7.05 17.45
N PRO A 99 17.05 5.87 16.87
CA PRO A 99 16.60 4.62 17.49
C PRO A 99 17.01 4.45 18.95
N GLU A 100 18.20 4.95 19.32
CA GLU A 100 18.78 4.78 20.65
C GLU A 100 18.66 6.02 21.55
N LEU A 101 18.41 7.21 20.97
CA LEU A 101 18.48 8.50 21.68
C LEU A 101 17.11 9.15 21.79
N SER A 102 16.71 9.49 23.03
CA SER A 102 15.54 10.35 23.26
C SER A 102 15.88 11.82 23.00
N ILE A 103 14.90 12.62 22.56
CA ILE A 103 15.03 14.06 22.48
C ILE A 103 15.34 14.68 23.86
N GLU A 104 14.85 14.08 24.94
CA GLU A 104 15.08 14.54 26.31
C GLU A 104 16.55 14.47 26.72
N ASP A 105 17.34 13.57 26.11
CA ASP A 105 18.78 13.40 26.37
C ASP A 105 19.65 14.44 25.65
N ILE A 106 19.08 15.28 24.76
CA ILE A 106 19.78 16.32 24.03
C ILE A 106 19.79 17.61 24.88
N GLU A 107 20.95 18.18 25.15
CA GLU A 107 21.07 19.40 25.95
C GLU A 107 20.77 20.69 25.16
N ASP A 108 21.08 20.71 23.86
CA ASP A 108 20.93 21.88 23.00
C ASP A 108 19.47 22.02 22.49
N GLU A 109 18.79 23.06 22.91
CA GLU A 109 17.40 23.32 22.51
C GLU A 109 17.23 23.61 21.01
N GLU A 110 18.25 24.12 20.31
CA GLU A 110 18.18 24.30 18.86
C GLU A 110 18.40 22.97 18.13
N GLU A 111 19.22 22.08 18.69
CA GLU A 111 19.40 20.72 18.19
C GLU A 111 18.11 19.91 18.31
N LYS A 112 17.40 19.98 19.44
CA LYS A 112 16.11 19.30 19.66
C LYS A 112 15.08 19.58 18.56
N LYS A 113 15.05 20.81 18.03
CA LYS A 113 14.07 21.24 17.04
C LYS A 113 14.20 20.51 15.69
N LYS A 114 15.33 19.88 15.43
CA LYS A 114 15.55 19.11 14.19
C LYS A 114 14.77 17.80 14.19
N TYR A 115 14.50 17.25 15.38
CA TYR A 115 13.91 15.95 15.55
C TYR A 115 12.40 16.03 15.70
N LEU A 116 11.70 15.54 14.70
CA LEU A 116 10.23 15.58 14.62
C LEU A 116 9.58 14.34 15.28
N GLY A 117 10.35 13.30 15.56
CA GLY A 117 9.88 12.04 16.12
C GLY A 117 9.35 11.05 15.09
N SER A 118 8.92 9.88 15.59
CA SER A 118 8.40 8.80 14.78
C SER A 118 6.99 9.10 14.29
N TYR A 119 6.71 8.83 13.01
CA TYR A 119 5.35 8.85 12.43
C TYR A 119 4.42 7.87 13.14
N TYR A 120 4.98 6.79 13.70
CA TYR A 120 4.23 5.69 14.32
C TYR A 120 3.89 5.93 15.79
N ALA A 121 4.39 7.01 16.41
CA ALA A 121 4.02 7.41 17.78
C ALA A 121 2.77 8.31 17.77
N ILE A 122 1.60 7.73 17.47
CA ILE A 122 0.34 8.46 17.23
C ILE A 122 -0.26 9.00 18.52
N SER A 123 -0.60 10.30 18.55
CA SER A 123 -1.26 10.94 19.69
C SER A 123 -2.77 11.16 19.52
N ASP A 124 -3.30 11.12 18.29
CA ASP A 124 -4.74 11.22 17.98
C ASP A 124 -5.04 10.55 16.63
N TYR A 125 -5.88 9.52 16.65
CA TYR A 125 -6.24 8.76 15.44
C TYR A 125 -7.21 9.48 14.48
N THR A 126 -7.88 10.54 14.91
CA THR A 126 -8.89 11.25 14.10
C THR A 126 -8.48 12.65 13.65
N ALA A 127 -7.26 13.03 13.94
CA ALA A 127 -6.67 14.30 13.51
C ALA A 127 -5.55 14.08 12.47
N VAL A 128 -5.20 15.13 11.72
CA VAL A 128 -4.04 15.15 10.85
C VAL A 128 -2.87 15.88 11.50
N ASN A 129 -1.66 15.47 11.19
CA ASN A 129 -0.45 16.15 11.65
C ASN A 129 -0.42 17.59 11.10
N PRO A 130 -0.37 18.61 11.97
CA PRO A 130 -0.37 20.01 11.52
C PRO A 130 0.86 20.39 10.68
N GLU A 131 1.94 19.59 10.70
CA GLU A 131 3.10 19.77 9.82
C GLU A 131 2.74 19.51 8.35
N PHE A 132 1.74 18.65 8.07
CA PHE A 132 1.33 18.28 6.72
C PHE A 132 0.22 19.17 6.15
N GLY A 133 -0.41 19.98 6.98
CA GLY A 133 -1.56 20.81 6.64
C GLY A 133 -2.73 20.59 7.59
N ASN A 134 -3.94 20.63 7.07
CA ASN A 134 -5.17 20.45 7.82
C ASN A 134 -6.08 19.40 7.17
N MET A 135 -7.24 19.14 7.76
CA MET A 135 -8.19 18.14 7.28
C MET A 135 -8.74 18.48 5.88
N GLU A 136 -8.94 19.76 5.55
CA GLU A 136 -9.43 20.19 4.23
C GLU A 136 -8.36 19.91 3.14
N ASP A 137 -7.08 20.06 3.48
CA ASP A 137 -5.97 19.73 2.57
C ASP A 137 -5.92 18.22 2.27
N LEU A 138 -6.17 17.37 3.28
CA LEU A 138 -6.28 15.92 3.09
C LEU A 138 -7.51 15.55 2.26
N GLU A 139 -8.69 16.12 2.55
CA GLU A 139 -9.90 15.90 1.77
C GLU A 139 -9.69 16.28 0.30
N LYS A 140 -8.97 17.37 0.03
CA LYS A 140 -8.59 17.77 -1.33
C LYS A 140 -7.63 16.79 -2.00
N LEU A 141 -6.69 16.21 -1.24
CA LEU A 141 -5.81 15.15 -1.72
C LEU A 141 -6.63 13.93 -2.16
N VAL A 142 -7.54 13.45 -1.30
CA VAL A 142 -8.41 12.30 -1.57
C VAL A 142 -9.29 12.55 -2.81
N GLU A 143 -9.93 13.72 -2.88
CA GLU A 143 -10.73 14.12 -4.04
C GLU A 143 -9.90 14.10 -5.33
N THR A 144 -8.67 14.66 -5.29
CA THR A 144 -7.76 14.68 -6.44
C THR A 144 -7.32 13.28 -6.86
N ALA A 145 -7.06 12.38 -5.90
CA ALA A 145 -6.74 10.99 -6.19
C ALA A 145 -7.92 10.28 -6.89
N HIS A 146 -9.13 10.42 -6.35
CA HIS A 146 -10.35 9.84 -6.95
C HIS A 146 -10.64 10.40 -8.36
N GLU A 147 -10.44 11.69 -8.59
CA GLU A 147 -10.55 12.31 -9.93
C GLU A 147 -9.54 11.73 -10.93
N ASN A 148 -8.45 11.12 -10.45
CA ASN A 148 -7.43 10.46 -11.26
C ASN A 148 -7.52 8.94 -11.26
N ASP A 149 -8.63 8.36 -10.82
CA ASP A 149 -8.89 6.91 -10.72
C ASP A 149 -7.92 6.17 -9.78
N MET A 150 -7.51 6.81 -8.67
CA MET A 150 -6.65 6.24 -7.64
C MET A 150 -7.37 6.20 -6.29
N TYR A 151 -7.19 5.10 -5.56
CA TYR A 151 -7.65 4.93 -4.19
C TYR A 151 -6.65 5.50 -3.20
N VAL A 152 -7.13 5.95 -2.04
CA VAL A 152 -6.28 6.43 -0.94
C VAL A 152 -6.48 5.54 0.27
N ILE A 153 -5.42 4.91 0.75
CA ILE A 153 -5.41 4.17 2.00
C ILE A 153 -4.49 4.83 3.01
N LEU A 154 -4.83 4.71 4.28
CA LEU A 154 -4.04 5.26 5.37
C LEU A 154 -3.22 4.16 6.06
N ASP A 155 -2.03 4.51 6.48
CA ASP A 155 -1.26 3.69 7.41
C ASP A 155 -1.96 3.67 8.77
N TRP A 156 -2.26 2.48 9.28
CA TRP A 156 -3.02 2.30 10.52
C TRP A 156 -2.19 1.57 11.57
N VAL A 157 -1.78 2.31 12.60
CA VAL A 157 -0.94 1.80 13.67
C VAL A 157 -1.82 1.29 14.80
N ALA A 158 -2.22 0.00 14.72
CA ALA A 158 -3.15 -0.58 15.67
C ALA A 158 -2.47 -1.18 16.91
N ASN A 159 -1.17 -1.49 16.84
CA ASN A 159 -0.47 -2.19 17.93
C ASN A 159 -0.13 -1.28 19.12
N HIS A 160 0.04 0.02 18.91
CA HIS A 160 0.50 0.96 19.94
C HIS A 160 0.06 2.39 19.67
N THR A 161 0.18 3.26 20.68
CA THR A 161 -0.01 4.70 20.56
C THR A 161 1.26 5.44 21.01
N GLY A 162 1.32 6.75 20.80
CA GLY A 162 2.24 7.62 21.53
C GLY A 162 1.86 7.75 23.01
N TRP A 163 2.81 8.22 23.83
CA TRP A 163 2.64 8.30 25.29
C TRP A 163 1.74 9.43 25.78
N ASP A 164 1.37 10.38 24.94
CA ASP A 164 0.42 11.47 25.22
C ASP A 164 -0.93 11.28 24.52
N HIS A 165 -1.20 10.07 23.99
CA HIS A 165 -2.52 9.74 23.50
C HIS A 165 -3.55 9.83 24.63
N LYS A 166 -4.74 10.39 24.36
CA LYS A 166 -5.81 10.61 25.36
C LYS A 166 -6.15 9.34 26.16
N TRP A 167 -6.07 8.17 25.55
CA TRP A 167 -6.37 6.90 26.22
C TRP A 167 -5.40 6.53 27.34
N ILE A 168 -4.19 7.09 27.37
CA ILE A 168 -3.25 6.86 28.49
C ILE A 168 -3.86 7.29 29.84
N GLU A 169 -4.56 8.42 29.84
CA GLU A 169 -5.20 8.97 31.05
C GLU A 169 -6.66 8.52 31.20
N GLU A 170 -7.43 8.49 30.09
CA GLU A 170 -8.87 8.21 30.12
C GLU A 170 -9.18 6.71 30.23
N HIS A 171 -8.34 5.86 29.63
CA HIS A 171 -8.53 4.42 29.48
C HIS A 171 -7.23 3.63 29.68
N PRO A 172 -6.57 3.72 30.87
CA PRO A 172 -5.32 2.99 31.12
C PRO A 172 -5.48 1.45 31.08
N GLU A 173 -6.69 0.95 31.08
CA GLU A 173 -7.03 -0.46 30.85
C GLU A 173 -6.92 -0.89 29.39
N PHE A 174 -6.74 0.03 28.45
CA PHE A 174 -6.48 -0.27 27.05
C PHE A 174 -5.03 -0.66 26.76
N TYR A 175 -4.15 -0.59 27.77
CA TYR A 175 -2.72 -0.78 27.59
C TYR A 175 -2.19 -2.00 28.32
N VAL A 176 -1.24 -2.68 27.66
CA VAL A 176 -0.46 -3.75 28.26
C VAL A 176 0.36 -3.19 29.42
N LYS A 177 0.42 -3.98 30.51
CA LYS A 177 1.16 -3.61 31.72
C LYS A 177 2.35 -4.53 31.94
N ASP A 178 3.44 -3.94 32.41
CA ASP A 178 4.60 -4.68 32.88
C ASP A 178 4.30 -5.45 34.19
N ARG A 179 5.32 -6.16 34.71
CA ARG A 179 5.18 -6.96 35.93
C ARG A 179 4.93 -6.10 37.17
N GLU A 180 5.25 -4.83 37.13
CA GLU A 180 5.05 -3.83 38.18
C GLU A 180 3.67 -3.16 38.08
N GLY A 181 2.91 -3.42 37.01
CA GLY A 181 1.58 -2.86 36.75
C GLY A 181 1.59 -1.51 36.04
N ASN A 182 2.72 -1.06 35.51
CA ASN A 182 2.81 0.16 34.72
C ASN A 182 2.53 -0.11 33.25
N ILE A 183 1.96 0.87 32.55
CA ILE A 183 1.87 0.82 31.08
C ILE A 183 3.28 0.70 30.50
N THR A 184 3.46 -0.19 29.51
CA THR A 184 4.77 -0.47 28.92
C THR A 184 4.82 -0.14 27.43
N ASP A 185 6.02 0.09 26.93
CA ASP A 185 6.34 0.02 25.51
C ASP A 185 6.07 -1.39 24.94
N PRO A 186 5.96 -1.57 23.61
CA PRO A 186 5.68 -2.87 23.01
C PRO A 186 6.62 -3.97 23.48
N ILE A 187 6.02 -5.07 23.89
CA ILE A 187 6.70 -6.27 24.41
C ILE A 187 6.14 -7.53 23.77
N ASN A 188 6.96 -8.57 23.72
CA ASN A 188 6.44 -9.92 23.57
C ASN A 188 5.67 -10.29 24.85
N ARG A 189 4.37 -10.56 24.76
CA ARG A 189 3.49 -10.78 25.92
C ARG A 189 3.79 -12.07 26.68
N GLU A 190 4.46 -13.05 26.07
CA GLU A 190 4.83 -14.31 26.71
C GLU A 190 6.16 -14.20 27.47
N THR A 191 7.16 -13.60 26.83
CA THR A 191 8.52 -13.50 27.39
C THR A 191 8.77 -12.24 28.19
N TYR A 192 7.97 -11.17 27.98
CA TYR A 192 8.15 -9.81 28.46
C TYR A 192 9.41 -9.13 27.89
N GLU A 193 9.94 -9.65 26.79
CA GLU A 193 11.04 -9.00 26.08
C GLU A 193 10.52 -7.76 25.35
N LYS A 194 11.23 -6.63 25.54
CA LYS A 194 10.91 -5.35 24.94
C LYS A 194 11.41 -5.26 23.51
N TRP A 195 10.60 -4.68 22.62
CA TRP A 195 11.00 -4.47 21.24
C TRP A 195 11.88 -3.23 21.03
N GLY A 196 11.98 -2.36 22.04
CA GLY A 196 12.80 -1.16 21.99
C GLY A 196 12.09 0.08 21.41
N TRP A 197 10.79 0.00 21.15
CA TRP A 197 9.98 1.14 20.66
C TRP A 197 9.50 1.99 21.84
N THR A 198 10.47 2.58 22.54
CA THR A 198 10.27 3.27 23.84
C THR A 198 9.45 4.56 23.77
N ASP A 199 9.26 5.10 22.58
CA ASP A 199 8.41 6.27 22.27
C ASP A 199 6.94 5.90 22.08
N THR A 200 6.57 4.62 22.21
CA THR A 200 5.20 4.14 22.04
C THR A 200 4.72 3.34 23.25
N ALA A 201 3.41 3.21 23.42
CA ALA A 201 2.73 2.48 24.47
C ALA A 201 1.88 1.37 23.88
N HIS A 202 2.08 0.12 24.35
CA HIS A 202 1.50 -1.11 23.79
C HIS A 202 0.01 -1.22 24.13
N LEU A 203 -0.84 -1.45 23.13
CA LEU A 203 -2.29 -1.63 23.28
C LEU A 203 -2.65 -3.09 23.62
N ASP A 204 -3.66 -3.26 24.47
CA ASP A 204 -4.12 -4.56 24.98
C ASP A 204 -5.47 -4.96 24.38
N TYR A 205 -5.46 -5.76 23.33
CA TYR A 205 -6.66 -6.26 22.67
C TYR A 205 -7.48 -7.30 23.46
N ASP A 206 -7.10 -7.66 24.68
CA ASP A 206 -7.97 -8.34 25.61
C ASP A 206 -9.07 -7.41 26.16
N SER A 207 -8.91 -6.09 26.01
CA SER A 207 -9.89 -5.07 26.35
C SER A 207 -10.95 -4.91 25.25
N GLU A 208 -12.19 -5.33 25.52
CA GLU A 208 -13.32 -5.09 24.62
C GLU A 208 -13.56 -3.59 24.36
N GLY A 209 -13.28 -2.73 25.35
CA GLY A 209 -13.37 -1.30 25.21
C GLY A 209 -12.39 -0.74 24.17
N LEU A 210 -11.15 -1.24 24.18
CA LEU A 210 -10.16 -0.89 23.16
C LEU A 210 -10.61 -1.32 21.75
N ARG A 211 -11.07 -2.57 21.62
CA ARG A 211 -11.53 -3.10 20.31
C ARG A 211 -12.63 -2.23 19.71
N GLU A 212 -13.59 -1.82 20.52
CA GLU A 212 -14.68 -0.95 20.07
C GLU A 212 -14.19 0.46 19.75
N ALA A 213 -13.31 1.04 20.57
CA ALA A 213 -12.74 2.37 20.33
C ALA A 213 -11.91 2.38 19.04
N MET A 214 -10.96 1.45 18.87
CA MET A 214 -10.10 1.36 17.70
C MET A 214 -10.90 1.18 16.40
N LYS A 215 -11.90 0.32 16.41
CA LYS A 215 -12.83 0.15 15.28
C LYS A 215 -13.53 1.46 14.90
N ASN A 216 -13.98 2.23 15.89
CA ASN A 216 -14.68 3.50 15.66
C ASN A 216 -13.74 4.57 15.10
N GLU A 217 -12.47 4.61 15.54
CA GLU A 217 -11.46 5.49 14.95
C GLU A 217 -11.22 5.16 13.46
N MET A 218 -11.11 3.87 13.09
CA MET A 218 -11.02 3.45 11.67
C MET A 218 -12.28 3.85 10.88
N LYS A 219 -13.46 3.63 11.47
CA LYS A 219 -14.73 3.92 10.82
C LYS A 219 -14.91 5.41 10.51
N PHE A 220 -14.38 6.29 11.35
CA PHE A 220 -14.37 7.74 11.10
C PHE A 220 -13.76 8.07 9.73
N TRP A 221 -12.62 7.51 9.38
CA TRP A 221 -11.95 7.78 8.11
C TRP A 221 -12.73 7.29 6.89
N VAL A 222 -13.34 6.12 7.01
CA VAL A 222 -14.13 5.53 5.91
C VAL A 222 -15.44 6.28 5.69
N VAL A 223 -16.14 6.65 6.79
CA VAL A 223 -17.47 7.28 6.73
C VAL A 223 -17.38 8.78 6.47
N GLU A 224 -16.52 9.48 7.23
CA GLU A 224 -16.50 10.94 7.24
C GLU A 224 -15.48 11.54 6.25
N LYS A 225 -14.44 10.77 5.91
CA LYS A 225 -13.32 11.25 5.09
C LYS A 225 -13.17 10.52 3.77
N ASN A 226 -14.06 9.57 3.49
CA ASN A 226 -14.12 8.81 2.24
C ASN A 226 -12.81 8.07 1.88
N ILE A 227 -12.02 7.68 2.88
CA ILE A 227 -10.80 6.87 2.72
C ILE A 227 -11.17 5.48 2.22
N ASP A 228 -10.35 4.88 1.35
CA ASP A 228 -10.65 3.64 0.63
C ASP A 228 -10.11 2.39 1.32
N GLY A 229 -9.41 2.53 2.43
CA GLY A 229 -8.90 1.40 3.19
C GLY A 229 -7.67 1.74 4.03
N PHE A 230 -6.94 0.69 4.43
CA PHE A 230 -5.82 0.84 5.35
C PHE A 230 -4.66 -0.11 5.00
N ARG A 231 -3.44 0.36 5.20
CA ARG A 231 -2.27 -0.48 5.45
C ARG A 231 -2.14 -0.60 6.97
N CYS A 232 -2.19 -1.80 7.49
CA CYS A 232 -2.14 -2.01 8.93
C CYS A 232 -0.73 -2.41 9.35
N ASP A 233 -0.13 -1.52 10.15
CA ASP A 233 1.20 -1.66 10.73
C ASP A 233 1.27 -2.87 11.65
N VAL A 234 2.34 -3.68 11.52
CA VAL A 234 2.57 -4.94 12.28
C VAL A 234 1.28 -5.75 12.51
N ALA A 235 0.52 -5.96 11.44
CA ALA A 235 -0.82 -6.54 11.51
C ALA A 235 -0.88 -7.94 12.18
N GLY A 236 0.22 -8.72 12.11
CA GLY A 236 0.34 -10.03 12.76
C GLY A 236 0.38 -9.95 14.29
N GLU A 237 0.72 -8.80 14.87
CA GLU A 237 0.77 -8.61 16.32
C GLU A 237 -0.59 -8.20 16.93
N VAL A 238 -1.57 -7.92 16.09
CA VAL A 238 -2.94 -7.59 16.48
C VAL A 238 -3.84 -8.81 16.22
N PRO A 239 -4.72 -9.21 17.16
CA PRO A 239 -5.51 -10.42 17.01
C PRO A 239 -6.33 -10.47 15.72
N THR A 240 -6.26 -11.58 15.00
CA THR A 240 -6.96 -11.80 13.71
C THR A 240 -8.46 -11.59 13.83
N ASP A 241 -9.08 -12.03 14.93
CA ASP A 241 -10.52 -11.87 15.17
C ASP A 241 -10.96 -10.40 15.33
N PHE A 242 -10.07 -9.53 15.82
CA PHE A 242 -10.31 -8.08 15.80
C PHE A 242 -10.36 -7.54 14.37
N TRP A 243 -9.41 -7.96 13.52
CA TRP A 243 -9.41 -7.57 12.12
C TRP A 243 -10.65 -8.05 11.38
N GLU A 244 -11.02 -9.33 11.57
CA GLU A 244 -12.24 -9.93 10.98
C GLU A 244 -13.49 -9.13 11.32
N MET A 245 -13.67 -8.84 12.60
CA MET A 245 -14.82 -8.06 13.09
C MET A 245 -14.82 -6.66 12.49
N THR A 246 -13.70 -5.96 12.57
CA THR A 246 -13.57 -4.56 12.15
C THR A 246 -13.76 -4.41 10.65
N VAL A 247 -13.04 -5.18 9.84
CA VAL A 247 -13.12 -5.10 8.37
C VAL A 247 -14.51 -5.49 7.86
N LYS A 248 -15.15 -6.46 8.50
CA LYS A 248 -16.54 -6.80 8.18
C LYS A 248 -17.50 -5.61 8.38
N GLU A 249 -17.32 -4.83 9.45
CA GLU A 249 -18.14 -3.63 9.67
C GLU A 249 -17.80 -2.51 8.70
N LEU A 250 -16.51 -2.28 8.39
CA LEU A 250 -16.10 -1.30 7.39
C LEU A 250 -16.68 -1.63 6.01
N LYS A 251 -16.61 -2.90 5.59
CA LYS A 251 -17.17 -3.39 4.30
C LYS A 251 -18.72 -3.31 4.24
N GLN A 252 -19.42 -3.11 5.37
CA GLN A 252 -20.87 -2.77 5.37
C GLN A 252 -21.13 -1.30 5.01
N VAL A 253 -20.15 -0.41 5.21
CA VAL A 253 -20.25 1.00 4.83
C VAL A 253 -19.96 1.16 3.35
N LYS A 254 -18.77 0.75 2.92
CA LYS A 254 -18.34 0.67 1.51
C LYS A 254 -17.25 -0.40 1.36
N PRO A 255 -17.00 -0.91 0.14
CA PRO A 255 -15.80 -1.71 -0.11
C PRO A 255 -14.53 -0.96 0.30
N VAL A 256 -13.66 -1.63 1.06
CA VAL A 256 -12.36 -1.10 1.48
C VAL A 256 -11.26 -2.05 1.08
N PHE A 257 -10.09 -1.50 0.76
CA PHE A 257 -8.87 -2.27 0.48
C PHE A 257 -8.01 -2.34 1.74
N MET A 258 -7.65 -3.57 2.14
CA MET A 258 -6.89 -3.84 3.35
C MET A 258 -5.55 -4.49 3.03
N LEU A 259 -4.47 -3.80 3.39
CA LEU A 259 -3.08 -4.27 3.24
C LEU A 259 -2.49 -4.58 4.61
N ALA A 260 -2.08 -5.83 4.84
CA ALA A 260 -1.40 -6.23 6.07
C ALA A 260 0.12 -6.08 5.93
N GLU A 261 0.77 -5.44 6.89
CA GLU A 261 2.20 -5.66 7.10
C GLU A 261 2.41 -6.98 7.85
N SER A 262 2.26 -8.05 7.14
CA SER A 262 2.45 -9.44 7.58
C SER A 262 2.39 -10.38 6.39
N GLU A 263 3.00 -11.57 6.54
CA GLU A 263 2.91 -12.70 5.60
C GLU A 263 2.00 -13.82 6.13
N GLU A 264 1.37 -13.63 7.29
CA GLU A 264 0.52 -14.64 7.91
C GLU A 264 -0.75 -14.89 7.09
N LYS A 265 -0.88 -16.11 6.52
CA LYS A 265 -1.99 -16.49 5.64
C LYS A 265 -3.36 -16.40 6.33
N GLU A 266 -3.41 -16.53 7.65
CA GLU A 266 -4.62 -16.44 8.45
C GLU A 266 -5.27 -15.05 8.33
N LEU A 267 -4.49 -13.99 8.11
CA LEU A 267 -4.97 -12.63 7.92
C LEU A 267 -5.72 -12.43 6.60
N PHE A 268 -5.37 -13.20 5.56
CA PHE A 268 -6.00 -13.07 4.23
C PHE A 268 -7.42 -13.63 4.20
N HIS A 269 -7.72 -14.65 5.00
CA HIS A 269 -8.97 -15.40 4.88
C HIS A 269 -10.24 -14.60 5.18
N ALA A 270 -10.15 -13.58 6.03
CA ALA A 270 -11.33 -12.89 6.49
C ALA A 270 -11.20 -11.36 6.55
N ALA A 271 -9.99 -10.82 6.55
CA ALA A 271 -9.76 -9.41 6.82
C ALA A 271 -9.00 -8.68 5.70
N PHE A 272 -7.87 -9.21 5.25
CA PHE A 272 -6.96 -8.49 4.36
C PHE A 272 -7.08 -8.97 2.91
N ASP A 273 -7.00 -8.02 2.00
CA ASP A 273 -7.01 -8.28 0.57
C ASP A 273 -5.58 -8.53 0.04
N MET A 274 -4.56 -7.99 0.72
CA MET A 274 -3.15 -8.12 0.37
C MET A 274 -2.27 -8.13 1.61
N GLY A 275 -1.13 -8.84 1.57
CA GLY A 275 -0.06 -8.79 2.57
C GLY A 275 1.29 -8.48 1.95
N TYR A 276 2.28 -8.25 2.79
CA TYR A 276 3.65 -8.05 2.37
C TYR A 276 4.28 -9.35 1.87
N ASN A 277 5.24 -9.24 0.97
CA ASN A 277 6.10 -10.32 0.51
C ASN A 277 7.51 -10.14 1.09
N TRP A 278 7.63 -10.26 2.42
CA TRP A 278 8.92 -10.08 3.10
C TRP A 278 9.94 -11.14 2.72
N GLU A 279 9.57 -12.43 2.73
CA GLU A 279 10.48 -13.51 2.34
C GLU A 279 10.95 -13.32 0.89
N GLY A 280 10.05 -13.06 -0.05
CA GLY A 280 10.42 -12.78 -1.43
C GLY A 280 11.26 -11.52 -1.60
N HIS A 281 11.07 -10.50 -0.74
CA HIS A 281 11.92 -9.32 -0.69
C HIS A 281 13.34 -9.67 -0.24
N HIS A 282 13.50 -10.42 0.84
CA HIS A 282 14.80 -10.87 1.32
C HIS A 282 15.54 -11.71 0.29
N LEU A 283 14.85 -12.66 -0.35
CA LEU A 283 15.44 -13.48 -1.40
C LEU A 283 15.89 -12.67 -2.63
N LYS A 284 15.14 -11.62 -3.03
CA LYS A 284 15.58 -10.71 -4.09
C LYS A 284 16.89 -9.98 -3.72
N ASN A 285 17.02 -9.53 -2.46
CA ASN A 285 18.29 -8.94 -1.98
C ASN A 285 19.42 -9.98 -2.01
N GLU A 286 19.18 -11.21 -1.57
CA GLU A 286 20.18 -12.26 -1.56
C GLU A 286 20.61 -12.71 -2.96
N LEU A 287 19.67 -12.78 -3.94
CA LEU A 287 19.96 -13.00 -5.35
C LEU A 287 20.86 -11.87 -5.90
N ALA A 288 20.47 -10.61 -5.69
CA ALA A 288 21.25 -9.45 -6.14
C ALA A 288 22.69 -9.42 -5.56
N GLN A 289 22.85 -9.96 -4.36
CA GLN A 289 24.15 -10.06 -3.67
C GLN A 289 24.92 -11.34 -4.01
N GLY A 290 24.39 -12.22 -4.84
CA GLY A 290 25.00 -13.50 -5.21
C GLY A 290 25.16 -14.48 -4.03
N LYS A 291 24.32 -14.34 -2.99
CA LYS A 291 24.32 -15.21 -1.80
C LYS A 291 23.55 -16.50 -2.01
N ILE A 292 22.58 -16.48 -2.93
CA ILE A 292 21.76 -17.61 -3.32
C ILE A 292 21.69 -17.68 -4.84
N ASP A 293 21.28 -18.83 -5.37
CA ASP A 293 21.02 -19.05 -6.78
C ASP A 293 19.51 -19.11 -7.09
N VAL A 294 19.16 -19.24 -8.38
CA VAL A 294 17.78 -19.29 -8.85
C VAL A 294 17.00 -20.49 -8.30
N LYS A 295 17.66 -21.59 -7.91
CA LYS A 295 16.95 -22.74 -7.33
C LYS A 295 16.28 -22.41 -6.01
N VAL A 296 16.92 -21.58 -5.19
CA VAL A 296 16.31 -21.11 -3.92
C VAL A 296 15.04 -20.29 -4.21
N TRP A 297 15.07 -19.47 -5.27
CA TRP A 297 13.87 -18.76 -5.72
C TRP A 297 12.78 -19.73 -6.22
N ASP A 298 13.15 -20.76 -7.00
CA ASP A 298 12.19 -21.76 -7.48
C ASP A 298 11.56 -22.53 -6.31
N GLU A 299 12.33 -22.88 -5.26
CA GLU A 299 11.83 -23.50 -4.03
C GLU A 299 10.84 -22.56 -3.30
N TYR A 300 11.16 -21.27 -3.23
CA TYR A 300 10.26 -20.27 -2.67
C TYR A 300 8.94 -20.16 -3.45
N MET A 301 8.95 -20.14 -4.78
CA MET A 301 7.73 -20.13 -5.59
C MET A 301 6.86 -21.36 -5.38
N MET A 302 7.47 -22.56 -5.21
CA MET A 302 6.73 -23.77 -4.83
C MET A 302 6.14 -23.65 -3.41
N LYS A 303 6.84 -23.03 -2.47
CA LYS A 303 6.33 -22.76 -1.14
C LYS A 303 5.12 -21.82 -1.19
N ILE A 304 5.18 -20.72 -1.95
CA ILE A 304 4.06 -19.80 -2.17
C ILE A 304 2.83 -20.53 -2.69
N ASP A 305 2.96 -21.32 -3.76
CA ASP A 305 1.85 -22.09 -4.37
C ASP A 305 1.21 -23.09 -3.39
N SER A 306 1.98 -23.61 -2.44
CA SER A 306 1.49 -24.56 -1.42
C SER A 306 0.96 -23.90 -0.15
N THR A 307 1.36 -22.66 0.16
CA THR A 307 1.02 -21.96 1.41
C THR A 307 -0.22 -21.09 1.27
N TYR A 308 -0.30 -20.36 0.17
CA TYR A 308 -1.34 -19.37 -0.08
C TYR A 308 -2.42 -19.90 -1.02
N GLN A 309 -3.62 -19.35 -0.91
CA GLN A 309 -4.69 -19.59 -1.87
C GLN A 309 -4.42 -18.78 -3.16
N LYS A 310 -5.09 -19.12 -4.24
CA LYS A 310 -4.87 -18.44 -5.54
C LYS A 310 -5.29 -16.97 -5.54
N ASP A 311 -6.17 -16.61 -4.62
CA ASP A 311 -6.67 -15.25 -4.42
C ASP A 311 -5.99 -14.51 -3.26
N ASP A 312 -5.06 -15.14 -2.55
CA ASP A 312 -4.17 -14.45 -1.63
C ASP A 312 -3.15 -13.63 -2.44
N TYR A 313 -2.98 -12.38 -2.05
CA TYR A 313 -2.29 -11.39 -2.87
C TYR A 313 -1.11 -10.78 -2.10
N LEU A 314 0.08 -10.86 -2.67
CA LEU A 314 1.30 -10.37 -2.02
C LEU A 314 1.83 -9.10 -2.70
N MET A 315 2.25 -8.14 -1.89
CA MET A 315 2.89 -6.91 -2.35
C MET A 315 4.38 -7.13 -2.60
N ASN A 316 4.83 -6.90 -3.84
CA ASN A 316 6.22 -7.03 -4.23
C ASN A 316 6.94 -5.67 -4.23
N PHE A 317 8.10 -5.60 -3.61
CA PHE A 317 8.86 -4.36 -3.53
C PHE A 317 10.38 -4.62 -3.53
N VAL A 318 11.13 -3.60 -3.90
CA VAL A 318 12.59 -3.55 -3.73
C VAL A 318 12.99 -2.62 -2.58
N THR A 319 12.11 -1.70 -2.21
CA THR A 319 12.29 -0.77 -1.09
C THR A 319 10.94 -0.31 -0.54
N ASN A 320 10.92 0.14 0.70
CA ASN A 320 9.86 0.84 1.41
C ASN A 320 10.49 1.82 2.40
N HIS A 321 9.69 2.45 3.25
CA HIS A 321 10.20 3.39 4.26
C HIS A 321 11.17 2.75 5.25
N ASP A 322 10.96 1.50 5.66
CA ASP A 322 11.84 0.77 6.57
C ASP A 322 13.14 0.37 5.91
N GLU A 323 13.07 -0.28 4.75
CA GLU A 323 14.25 -0.70 4.02
C GLU A 323 15.16 0.50 3.71
N ASN A 324 14.58 1.59 3.21
CA ASN A 324 15.35 2.80 2.91
C ASN A 324 15.98 3.42 4.15
N SER A 325 15.25 3.49 5.26
CA SER A 325 15.74 4.15 6.48
C SER A 325 16.77 3.30 7.23
N TRP A 326 16.58 1.99 7.31
CA TRP A 326 17.33 1.12 8.23
C TRP A 326 18.33 0.20 7.52
N ASN A 327 17.98 -0.32 6.33
CA ASN A 327 18.77 -1.36 5.66
C ASN A 327 19.58 -0.83 4.48
N GLY A 328 19.23 0.32 3.92
CA GLY A 328 19.98 0.97 2.85
C GLY A 328 19.15 1.28 1.62
N THR A 329 19.70 2.11 0.75
CA THR A 329 19.10 2.40 -0.55
C THR A 329 19.06 1.14 -1.43
N VAL A 330 18.27 1.16 -2.50
CA VAL A 330 18.23 0.04 -3.46
C VAL A 330 19.61 -0.22 -4.04
N GLU A 331 20.37 0.85 -4.37
CA GLU A 331 21.72 0.73 -4.90
C GLU A 331 22.70 0.15 -3.89
N GLU A 332 22.64 0.56 -2.60
CA GLU A 332 23.49 -0.01 -1.54
C GLU A 332 23.23 -1.51 -1.33
N ARG A 333 21.99 -1.99 -1.51
CA ARG A 333 21.61 -3.37 -1.26
C ARG A 333 21.71 -4.27 -2.50
N MET A 334 21.42 -3.75 -3.69
CA MET A 334 21.26 -4.52 -4.91
C MET A 334 22.30 -4.14 -6.01
N GLY A 335 22.96 -2.99 -5.91
CA GLY A 335 23.98 -2.56 -6.88
C GLY A 335 23.46 -2.60 -8.32
N ASP A 336 24.25 -3.18 -9.23
CA ASP A 336 23.93 -3.28 -10.67
C ASP A 336 22.66 -4.12 -10.96
N ALA A 337 22.18 -4.90 -10.00
CA ALA A 337 20.94 -5.66 -10.14
C ALA A 337 19.67 -4.84 -9.91
N ALA A 338 19.77 -3.59 -9.46
CA ALA A 338 18.63 -2.77 -9.02
C ALA A 338 17.54 -2.62 -10.07
N GLU A 339 17.89 -2.38 -11.34
CA GLU A 339 16.92 -2.26 -12.44
C GLU A 339 16.19 -3.58 -12.69
N LEU A 340 16.95 -4.68 -12.83
CA LEU A 340 16.38 -6.03 -12.99
C LEU A 340 15.42 -6.36 -11.85
N MET A 341 15.84 -6.15 -10.59
CA MET A 341 15.03 -6.48 -9.42
C MET A 341 13.77 -5.61 -9.33
N THR A 342 13.83 -4.36 -9.78
CA THR A 342 12.65 -3.50 -9.93
C THR A 342 11.70 -4.05 -10.99
N ALA A 343 12.18 -4.37 -12.19
CA ALA A 343 11.38 -4.96 -13.25
C ALA A 343 10.75 -6.30 -12.82
N PHE A 344 11.50 -7.09 -12.06
CA PHE A 344 11.06 -8.38 -11.54
C PHE A 344 9.84 -8.24 -10.61
N THR A 345 9.72 -7.17 -9.80
CA THR A 345 8.53 -6.96 -8.96
C THR A 345 7.24 -6.80 -9.75
N TYR A 346 7.30 -6.30 -10.98
CA TYR A 346 6.13 -6.07 -11.84
C TYR A 346 5.62 -7.32 -12.55
N VAL A 347 6.53 -8.25 -12.86
CA VAL A 347 6.17 -9.48 -13.60
C VAL A 347 5.83 -10.66 -12.71
N LEU A 348 6.14 -10.58 -11.42
CA LEU A 348 5.76 -11.57 -10.41
C LEU A 348 4.23 -11.61 -10.17
N PRO A 349 3.68 -12.75 -9.68
CA PRO A 349 2.37 -12.74 -9.04
C PRO A 349 2.32 -11.74 -7.90
N GLY A 350 1.26 -10.94 -7.84
CA GLY A 350 1.12 -9.90 -6.79
C GLY A 350 1.07 -8.49 -7.35
N MET A 351 1.18 -7.50 -6.47
CA MET A 351 1.13 -6.08 -6.79
C MET A 351 2.46 -5.40 -6.47
N PRO A 352 3.07 -4.66 -7.42
CA PRO A 352 4.30 -3.92 -7.14
C PRO A 352 4.03 -2.69 -6.28
N LEU A 353 5.03 -2.33 -5.46
CA LEU A 353 5.09 -1.09 -4.69
C LEU A 353 6.18 -0.18 -5.24
N ILE A 354 5.88 1.10 -5.35
CA ILE A 354 6.84 2.19 -5.50
C ILE A 354 6.89 2.96 -4.17
N TYR A 355 8.05 3.06 -3.56
CA TYR A 355 8.26 3.98 -2.43
C TYR A 355 8.65 5.36 -2.93
N SER A 356 8.08 6.42 -2.34
CA SER A 356 8.36 7.83 -2.69
C SER A 356 9.85 8.10 -2.84
N GLY A 357 10.26 8.55 -4.02
CA GLY A 357 11.64 8.83 -4.38
C GLY A 357 12.28 7.76 -5.25
N GLN A 358 11.77 6.52 -5.25
CA GLN A 358 12.27 5.47 -6.14
C GLN A 358 12.14 5.89 -7.61
N GLU A 359 11.04 6.52 -7.97
CA GLU A 359 10.75 7.02 -9.32
C GLU A 359 11.69 8.15 -9.77
N TYR A 360 12.43 8.74 -8.83
CA TYR A 360 13.40 9.81 -9.08
C TYR A 360 14.86 9.36 -8.90
N ASP A 361 15.14 8.06 -9.03
CA ASP A 361 16.48 7.48 -8.84
C ASP A 361 17.11 7.86 -7.49
N MET A 362 16.30 7.95 -6.45
CA MET A 362 16.77 8.39 -5.15
C MET A 362 17.75 7.39 -4.53
N ASN A 363 19.03 7.74 -4.53
CA ASN A 363 20.08 7.01 -3.82
C ASN A 363 20.44 7.72 -2.52
N HIS A 364 19.45 7.86 -1.64
CA HIS A 364 19.56 8.59 -0.38
C HIS A 364 18.68 7.89 0.68
N ARG A 365 19.24 7.66 1.86
CA ARG A 365 18.47 7.17 3.01
C ARG A 365 17.76 8.34 3.65
N LEU A 366 16.43 8.38 3.54
CA LEU A 366 15.63 9.43 4.15
C LEU A 366 15.71 9.37 5.68
N LYS A 367 15.86 10.54 6.28
CA LYS A 367 15.94 10.66 7.74
C LYS A 367 14.59 10.39 8.39
N PHE A 368 14.51 9.35 9.20
CA PHE A 368 13.24 8.92 9.79
C PHE A 368 12.70 9.92 10.83
N PHE A 369 13.55 10.45 11.69
CA PHE A 369 13.16 11.33 12.81
C PHE A 369 13.29 12.83 12.53
N GLU A 370 13.86 13.22 11.41
CA GLU A 370 14.10 14.60 11.02
C GLU A 370 13.34 14.94 9.72
N LYS A 371 13.27 16.23 9.39
CA LYS A 371 12.87 16.67 8.05
C LYS A 371 13.97 16.40 7.05
N ASP A 372 13.60 15.81 5.94
CA ASP A 372 14.44 15.60 4.76
C ASP A 372 13.63 15.94 3.49
N SER A 373 14.15 15.71 2.32
CA SER A 373 13.43 15.98 1.08
C SER A 373 13.88 15.06 -0.05
N ILE A 374 12.92 14.51 -0.76
CA ILE A 374 13.15 13.72 -1.97
C ILE A 374 13.57 14.65 -3.10
N PRO A 375 14.73 14.43 -3.75
CA PRO A 375 15.09 15.12 -4.96
C PRO A 375 14.20 14.66 -6.11
N LYS A 376 13.46 15.58 -6.75
CA LYS A 376 12.47 15.25 -7.78
C LYS A 376 13.03 15.46 -9.19
N GLU A 377 14.17 14.83 -9.46
CA GLU A 377 14.78 14.85 -10.79
C GLU A 377 14.48 13.52 -11.47
N LYS A 378 13.69 13.53 -12.55
CA LYS A 378 13.37 12.32 -13.32
C LYS A 378 14.63 11.85 -14.06
N GLY A 379 15.14 10.69 -13.68
CA GLY A 379 16.27 10.00 -14.29
C GLY A 379 15.83 8.75 -15.07
N GLU A 380 16.60 7.67 -14.98
CA GLU A 380 16.36 6.44 -15.73
C GLU A 380 15.20 5.61 -15.15
N MET A 381 14.94 5.72 -13.83
CA MET A 381 13.89 4.95 -13.17
C MET A 381 12.48 5.39 -13.59
N TRP A 382 12.24 6.68 -13.81
CA TRP A 382 10.92 7.15 -14.23
C TRP A 382 10.43 6.47 -15.52
N PRO A 383 11.15 6.52 -16.66
CA PRO A 383 10.70 5.86 -17.89
C PRO A 383 10.64 4.34 -17.78
N LEU A 384 11.46 3.73 -16.91
CA LEU A 384 11.35 2.30 -16.60
C LEU A 384 10.01 1.99 -15.94
N LEU A 385 9.68 2.67 -14.84
CA LEU A 385 8.45 2.48 -14.09
C LEU A 385 7.21 2.82 -14.92
N GLU A 386 7.27 3.84 -15.77
CA GLU A 386 6.19 4.17 -16.72
C GLU A 386 5.89 2.99 -17.66
N LYS A 387 6.92 2.40 -18.29
CA LYS A 387 6.75 1.22 -19.14
C LYS A 387 6.22 0.01 -18.36
N LEU A 388 6.80 -0.28 -17.21
CA LEU A 388 6.38 -1.41 -16.37
C LEU A 388 4.96 -1.22 -15.83
N GLY A 389 4.60 -0.01 -15.41
CA GLY A 389 3.26 0.35 -14.97
C GLY A 389 2.23 0.21 -16.09
N ALA A 390 2.56 0.68 -17.30
CA ALA A 390 1.72 0.51 -18.47
C ALA A 390 1.51 -0.98 -18.80
N LEU A 391 2.57 -1.79 -18.77
CA LEU A 391 2.46 -3.24 -18.98
C LEU A 391 1.57 -3.91 -17.93
N LYS A 392 1.81 -3.60 -16.64
CA LYS A 392 1.04 -4.15 -15.53
C LYS A 392 -0.45 -3.82 -15.64
N THR A 393 -0.79 -2.59 -16.04
CA THR A 393 -2.19 -2.14 -16.11
C THR A 393 -2.93 -2.62 -17.35
N THR A 394 -2.23 -2.89 -18.45
CA THR A 394 -2.86 -3.19 -19.74
C THR A 394 -2.80 -4.67 -20.15
N ASN A 395 -1.86 -5.46 -19.61
CA ASN A 395 -1.69 -6.85 -19.97
C ASN A 395 -2.24 -7.80 -18.89
N SER A 396 -3.33 -8.49 -19.20
CA SER A 396 -4.01 -9.37 -18.24
C SER A 396 -3.15 -10.53 -17.74
N ALA A 397 -2.09 -10.91 -18.47
CA ALA A 397 -1.14 -11.93 -18.03
C ALA A 397 -0.37 -11.54 -16.75
N LEU A 398 -0.34 -10.25 -16.40
CA LEU A 398 0.27 -9.77 -15.15
C LEU A 398 -0.76 -9.46 -14.05
N HIS A 399 -2.05 -9.60 -14.32
CA HIS A 399 -3.08 -9.33 -13.32
C HIS A 399 -3.07 -10.38 -12.20
N GLY A 400 -3.35 -9.92 -11.00
CA GLY A 400 -3.33 -10.70 -9.77
C GLY A 400 -4.70 -10.81 -9.10
N ALA A 401 -4.74 -10.83 -7.78
CA ALA A 401 -5.92 -10.93 -6.92
C ALA A 401 -6.82 -12.16 -7.20
N LYS A 402 -8.15 -12.02 -7.20
CA LYS A 402 -9.09 -13.16 -7.18
C LYS A 402 -9.00 -14.08 -8.38
N GLU A 403 -8.60 -13.55 -9.52
CA GLU A 403 -8.41 -14.33 -10.76
C GLU A 403 -6.99 -14.14 -11.26
N ALA A 404 -6.01 -14.55 -10.48
CA ALA A 404 -4.60 -14.39 -10.81
C ALA A 404 -4.22 -15.10 -12.11
N ALA A 405 -3.37 -14.43 -12.90
CA ALA A 405 -2.71 -15.05 -14.05
C ALA A 405 -1.79 -16.19 -13.59
N GLY A 406 -1.65 -17.22 -14.43
CA GLY A 406 -0.78 -18.35 -14.16
C GLY A 406 0.69 -17.95 -13.99
N TYR A 407 1.47 -18.80 -13.34
CA TYR A 407 2.93 -18.74 -13.29
C TYR A 407 3.47 -20.12 -13.69
N GLU A 408 4.34 -20.15 -14.69
CA GLU A 408 4.93 -21.40 -15.19
C GLU A 408 6.43 -21.21 -15.44
N ARG A 409 7.26 -21.94 -14.67
CA ARG A 409 8.71 -21.95 -14.83
C ARG A 409 9.10 -22.55 -16.18
N ILE A 410 10.02 -21.91 -16.88
CA ILE A 410 10.61 -22.40 -18.14
C ILE A 410 12.02 -22.88 -17.85
N SER A 411 12.32 -24.15 -18.16
CA SER A 411 13.65 -24.71 -17.95
C SER A 411 14.66 -24.14 -18.95
N THR A 412 15.88 -23.97 -18.47
CA THR A 412 17.04 -23.51 -19.23
C THR A 412 18.21 -24.48 -19.08
N SER A 413 19.26 -24.33 -19.87
CA SER A 413 20.49 -25.12 -19.68
C SER A 413 21.31 -24.65 -18.46
N GLU A 414 20.98 -23.48 -17.87
CA GLU A 414 21.66 -22.86 -16.75
C GLU A 414 20.64 -22.43 -15.65
N ASP A 415 19.80 -23.36 -15.19
CA ASP A 415 18.71 -23.11 -14.25
C ASP A 415 19.16 -22.54 -12.88
N GLU A 416 20.46 -22.63 -12.54
CA GLU A 416 21.01 -21.99 -11.34
C GLU A 416 21.26 -20.49 -11.52
N LYS A 417 21.39 -20.01 -12.77
CA LYS A 417 21.74 -18.62 -13.10
C LYS A 417 20.60 -17.87 -13.76
N ILE A 418 19.86 -18.59 -14.61
CA ILE A 418 18.82 -18.01 -15.47
C ILE A 418 17.45 -18.33 -14.90
N LEU A 419 16.73 -17.27 -14.55
CA LEU A 419 15.32 -17.36 -14.22
C LEU A 419 14.48 -17.07 -15.47
N ALA A 420 13.74 -18.07 -15.94
CA ALA A 420 12.78 -17.88 -17.02
C ALA A 420 11.41 -18.44 -16.62
N PHE A 421 10.37 -17.65 -16.79
CA PHE A 421 8.99 -18.08 -16.53
C PHE A 421 8.00 -17.34 -17.43
N LYS A 422 6.81 -17.88 -17.56
CA LYS A 422 5.71 -17.20 -18.25
C LYS A 422 4.51 -17.00 -17.35
N ARG A 423 3.82 -15.92 -17.64
CA ARG A 423 2.50 -15.58 -17.11
C ARG A 423 1.51 -15.62 -18.25
N ASN A 424 0.29 -16.10 -18.01
CA ASN A 424 -0.75 -16.12 -19.04
C ASN A 424 -2.15 -15.93 -18.43
N LYS A 425 -3.00 -15.18 -19.12
CA LYS A 425 -4.43 -15.00 -18.81
C LYS A 425 -5.13 -14.45 -20.04
N ASN A 426 -6.36 -14.90 -20.31
CA ASN A 426 -7.24 -14.38 -21.36
C ASN A 426 -6.65 -14.39 -22.79
N GLY A 427 -5.64 -15.22 -23.06
CA GLY A 427 -4.97 -15.30 -24.35
C GLY A 427 -3.76 -14.36 -24.49
N GLU A 428 -3.48 -13.53 -23.51
CA GLU A 428 -2.23 -12.76 -23.40
C GLU A 428 -1.17 -13.58 -22.67
N GLU A 429 0.09 -13.40 -23.07
CA GLU A 429 1.25 -14.09 -22.49
C GLU A 429 2.39 -13.08 -22.28
N VAL A 430 3.01 -13.14 -21.11
CA VAL A 430 4.25 -12.44 -20.79
C VAL A 430 5.30 -13.47 -20.39
N VAL A 431 6.46 -13.42 -21.03
CA VAL A 431 7.62 -14.25 -20.68
C VAL A 431 8.70 -13.35 -20.10
N PHE A 432 9.19 -13.69 -18.94
CA PHE A 432 10.34 -13.04 -18.31
C PHE A 432 11.54 -13.97 -18.38
N ILE A 433 12.68 -13.46 -18.86
CA ILE A 433 13.95 -14.18 -18.93
C ILE A 433 15.02 -13.26 -18.35
N ALA A 434 15.76 -13.74 -17.36
CA ALA A 434 16.75 -12.91 -16.68
C ALA A 434 17.99 -13.72 -16.24
N ASN A 435 19.14 -13.12 -16.45
CA ASN A 435 20.40 -13.57 -15.86
C ASN A 435 20.50 -13.00 -14.44
N MET A 436 20.34 -13.85 -13.43
CA MET A 436 20.36 -13.48 -12.01
C MET A 436 21.78 -13.50 -11.43
N THR A 437 22.80 -13.20 -12.25
CA THR A 437 24.20 -13.22 -11.81
C THR A 437 24.98 -11.99 -12.30
N ALA A 438 26.10 -11.71 -11.61
CA ALA A 438 27.03 -10.63 -11.96
C ALA A 438 27.97 -10.95 -13.13
N ASP A 439 27.85 -12.11 -13.76
CA ASP A 439 28.64 -12.56 -14.89
C ASP A 439 27.76 -12.75 -16.13
N GLU A 440 28.36 -12.63 -17.33
CA GLU A 440 27.70 -13.01 -18.58
C GLU A 440 27.34 -14.49 -18.57
N ALA A 441 26.16 -14.83 -19.07
CA ALA A 441 25.69 -16.20 -19.15
C ALA A 441 25.27 -16.59 -20.57
N ASP A 442 25.80 -17.72 -21.05
CA ASP A 442 25.38 -18.40 -22.29
C ASP A 442 24.46 -19.56 -21.92
N PHE A 443 23.26 -19.56 -22.43
CA PHE A 443 22.23 -20.55 -22.09
C PHE A 443 21.30 -20.82 -23.26
N SER A 444 20.54 -21.90 -23.18
CA SER A 444 19.39 -22.16 -24.06
C SER A 444 18.13 -22.36 -23.22
N LEU A 445 16.96 -22.12 -23.78
CA LEU A 445 15.70 -22.36 -23.10
C LEU A 445 14.72 -23.20 -23.87
N GLU A 446 13.80 -23.85 -23.16
CA GLU A 446 12.80 -24.79 -23.69
C GLU A 446 11.51 -24.03 -24.09
N LEU A 447 11.67 -22.93 -24.86
CA LEU A 447 10.57 -22.12 -25.37
C LEU A 447 10.77 -21.84 -26.86
N GLU A 448 9.67 -21.77 -27.64
CA GLU A 448 9.66 -21.38 -29.05
C GLU A 448 8.47 -20.48 -29.37
N GLY A 449 8.63 -19.58 -30.30
CA GLY A 449 7.56 -18.70 -30.77
C GLY A 449 8.04 -17.34 -31.20
N GLU A 450 7.12 -16.57 -31.77
CA GLU A 450 7.34 -15.15 -32.11
C GLU A 450 6.85 -14.28 -30.95
N TYR A 451 7.69 -13.38 -30.48
CA TYR A 451 7.41 -12.46 -29.37
C TYR A 451 7.85 -11.05 -29.74
N THR A 452 7.34 -10.08 -28.98
CA THR A 452 7.86 -8.71 -28.99
C THR A 452 8.57 -8.45 -27.67
N ASP A 453 9.81 -8.03 -27.68
CA ASP A 453 10.47 -7.47 -26.48
C ASP A 453 9.76 -6.17 -26.11
N TYR A 454 9.09 -6.17 -24.97
CA TYR A 454 8.26 -5.04 -24.54
C TYR A 454 9.09 -3.79 -24.27
N MET A 455 10.34 -3.94 -23.78
CA MET A 455 11.18 -2.83 -23.42
C MET A 455 11.78 -2.12 -24.63
N THR A 456 12.10 -2.86 -25.68
CA THR A 456 12.73 -2.32 -26.90
C THR A 456 11.77 -2.17 -28.09
N GLY A 457 10.69 -2.95 -28.10
CA GLY A 457 9.76 -3.06 -29.24
C GLY A 457 10.27 -3.94 -30.38
N GLU A 458 11.39 -4.60 -30.22
CA GLU A 458 11.98 -5.49 -31.23
C GLU A 458 11.22 -6.82 -31.28
N GLN A 459 11.13 -7.39 -32.50
CA GLN A 459 10.53 -8.72 -32.71
C GLN A 459 11.58 -9.80 -32.49
N ASP A 460 11.28 -10.74 -31.60
CA ASP A 460 12.12 -11.88 -31.29
C ASP A 460 11.49 -13.18 -31.75
N LEU A 461 12.26 -14.00 -32.49
CA LEU A 461 11.90 -15.37 -32.80
C LEU A 461 12.69 -16.32 -31.89
N LEU A 462 12.04 -16.78 -30.83
CA LEU A 462 12.63 -17.81 -29.99
C LEU A 462 12.58 -19.17 -30.68
N VAL A 463 13.72 -19.87 -30.69
CA VAL A 463 13.84 -21.24 -31.20
C VAL A 463 14.30 -22.11 -30.02
N LYS A 464 13.51 -23.13 -29.72
CA LYS A 464 13.80 -24.09 -28.65
C LYS A 464 15.23 -24.64 -28.75
N GLY A 465 15.98 -24.54 -27.66
CA GLY A 465 17.35 -25.03 -27.56
C GLY A 465 18.41 -24.16 -28.28
N SER A 466 18.04 -23.02 -28.86
CA SER A 466 19.04 -22.08 -29.42
C SER A 466 19.78 -21.36 -28.28
N SER A 467 21.09 -21.15 -28.52
CA SER A 467 21.93 -20.38 -27.57
C SER A 467 21.54 -18.90 -27.54
N MET A 468 21.46 -18.37 -26.33
CA MET A 468 21.27 -16.96 -26.01
C MET A 468 22.38 -16.52 -25.06
N VAL A 469 22.80 -15.27 -25.15
CA VAL A 469 23.83 -14.69 -24.26
C VAL A 469 23.29 -13.44 -23.61
N TYR A 470 23.24 -13.45 -22.30
CA TYR A 470 22.84 -12.27 -21.53
C TYR A 470 24.00 -11.72 -20.71
N PRO A 471 24.19 -10.39 -20.73
CA PRO A 471 25.17 -9.77 -19.84
C PRO A 471 24.78 -9.98 -18.36
N ALA A 472 25.67 -9.62 -17.46
CA ALA A 472 25.35 -9.54 -16.02
C ALA A 472 24.06 -8.76 -15.81
N TRP A 473 23.12 -9.33 -15.05
CA TRP A 473 21.81 -8.73 -14.72
C TRP A 473 20.93 -8.39 -15.93
N GLY A 474 21.28 -8.92 -17.12
CA GLY A 474 20.49 -8.71 -18.34
C GLY A 474 19.16 -9.44 -18.29
N TYR A 475 18.10 -8.81 -18.80
CA TYR A 475 16.75 -9.40 -18.83
C TYR A 475 15.97 -8.98 -20.06
N GLN A 476 14.92 -9.74 -20.37
CA GLN A 476 13.89 -9.41 -21.35
C GLN A 476 12.50 -9.66 -20.79
N ILE A 477 11.56 -8.82 -21.20
CA ILE A 477 10.12 -8.99 -20.96
C ILE A 477 9.47 -9.13 -22.34
N LEU A 478 9.12 -10.36 -22.69
CA LEU A 478 8.57 -10.70 -23.98
C LEU A 478 7.05 -10.83 -23.89
N VAL A 479 6.33 -10.22 -24.85
CA VAL A 479 4.85 -10.22 -24.88
C VAL A 479 4.33 -10.86 -26.18
N LYS A 480 3.13 -11.48 -26.05
CA LYS A 480 2.44 -12.11 -27.18
C LYS A 480 0.93 -11.96 -27.03
#